data_cfe3533e72871ff3ee8428f23f86700c
#
_entry.id   cfe3533e72871ff3ee8428f23f86700c
#
_cell.length_a   1.000
_cell.length_b   1.000
_cell.length_c   1.000
_cell.angle_alpha   90.00
_cell.angle_beta   90.00
_cell.angle_gamma   90.00
#
_symmetry.space_group_name_H-M   'P 1'
#
loop_
_entity.id
_entity.type
_entity.pdbx_description
1 polymer ?
#
loop_
_entity_poly.entity_id
_entity_poly.type
_entity_poly.pdbx_seq_one_letter_code
_entity_poly.pdbx_strand_id
1 'polypeptide(L)'
;CFNQNNVLGTMASVMSESLVKEVWADNNAILSNGPPQHASIDQVEGGYSITGRWNFSSGSRHSTWVVAIGRHGDDALSLIMPHDEVEWIDSWQVGGLRGTGSFSFETNAHFVPAHRTWVETKAVRREKGPEGQYTKSVRW
;
A
#
# COMPACT_ATOMS: atom_id res chain seq x y z
N CYS A 1 -10.65 -10.47 1.63
CA CYS A 1 -10.54 -9.30 2.52
C CYS A 1 -9.79 -9.61 3.82
N PHE A 2 -10.01 -10.76 4.47
CA PHE A 2 -9.31 -11.10 5.72
C PHE A 2 -7.77 -11.10 5.58
N ASN A 3 -7.24 -11.74 4.53
CA ASN A 3 -5.79 -11.75 4.29
C ASN A 3 -5.21 -10.37 4.03
N GLN A 4 -5.94 -9.51 3.33
CA GLN A 4 -5.47 -8.16 3.04
C GLN A 4 -5.36 -7.32 4.31
N ASN A 5 -6.37 -7.33 5.16
CA ASN A 5 -6.32 -6.57 6.40
C ASN A 5 -5.25 -7.09 7.37
N ASN A 6 -5.02 -8.41 7.43
CA ASN A 6 -3.96 -8.96 8.27
C ASN A 6 -2.56 -8.67 7.73
N VAL A 7 -2.32 -8.92 6.44
CA VAL A 7 -0.99 -8.68 5.84
C VAL A 7 -0.68 -7.19 5.80
N LEU A 8 -1.62 -6.36 5.38
CA LEU A 8 -1.39 -4.92 5.28
C LEU A 8 -1.43 -4.24 6.65
N GLY A 9 -2.17 -4.77 7.62
CA GLY A 9 -2.13 -4.32 9.01
C GLY A 9 -0.74 -4.49 9.64
N THR A 10 0.03 -5.50 9.24
CA THR A 10 1.42 -5.66 9.71
C THR A 10 2.35 -4.57 9.17
N MET A 11 2.01 -3.90 8.07
CA MET A 11 2.78 -2.78 7.54
C MET A 11 2.79 -1.57 8.50
N ALA A 12 1.79 -1.44 9.36
CA ALA A 12 1.78 -0.41 10.40
C ALA A 12 3.03 -0.46 11.29
N SER A 13 3.66 -1.63 11.45
CA SER A 13 4.88 -1.77 12.23
C SER A 13 6.11 -1.10 11.61
N VAL A 14 6.08 -0.82 10.31
CA VAL A 14 7.18 -0.17 9.57
C VAL A 14 6.84 1.24 9.11
N MET A 15 5.58 1.66 9.22
CA MET A 15 5.13 3.02 8.96
C MET A 15 5.52 3.98 10.08
N SER A 16 5.60 5.28 9.78
CA SER A 16 5.74 6.31 10.79
C SER A 16 4.48 6.42 11.64
N GLU A 17 4.61 6.92 12.87
CA GLU A 17 3.45 7.12 13.76
C GLU A 17 2.41 8.07 13.17
N SER A 18 2.87 9.13 12.50
CA SER A 18 1.97 10.09 11.84
C SER A 18 1.17 9.45 10.72
N LEU A 19 1.82 8.59 9.92
CA LEU A 19 1.15 7.88 8.83
C LEU A 19 0.13 6.87 9.37
N VAL A 20 0.48 6.13 10.42
CA VAL A 20 -0.46 5.20 11.05
C VAL A 20 -1.69 5.95 11.57
N LYS A 21 -1.52 7.09 12.24
CA LYS A 21 -2.64 7.91 12.70
C LYS A 21 -3.49 8.45 11.55
N GLU A 22 -2.87 8.83 10.44
CA GLU A 22 -3.58 9.32 9.25
C GLU A 22 -4.43 8.21 8.61
N VAL A 23 -3.83 7.05 8.37
CA VAL A 23 -4.50 5.91 7.69
C VAL A 23 -5.64 5.35 8.55
N TRP A 24 -5.41 5.18 9.84
CA TRP A 24 -6.39 4.60 10.78
C TRP A 24 -7.14 5.64 11.62
N ALA A 25 -7.14 6.92 11.20
CA ALA A 25 -8.08 7.91 11.75
C ALA A 25 -9.53 7.48 11.55
N ASP A 26 -9.82 6.81 10.46
CA ASP A 26 -11.08 6.12 10.21
C ASP A 26 -10.97 4.65 10.66
N ASN A 27 -11.82 4.23 11.59
CA ASN A 27 -11.90 2.83 12.05
C ASN A 27 -12.30 1.84 10.95
N ASN A 28 -12.78 2.33 9.81
CA ASN A 28 -13.11 1.51 8.63
C ASN A 28 -11.98 1.45 7.61
N ALA A 29 -10.78 1.88 7.95
CA ALA A 29 -9.65 1.86 7.03
C ALA A 29 -9.36 0.43 6.53
N ILE A 30 -9.44 0.26 5.22
CA ILE A 30 -9.13 -0.99 4.52
C ILE A 30 -8.07 -0.67 3.48
N LEU A 31 -6.97 -1.42 3.55
CA LEU A 31 -5.87 -1.29 2.62
C LEU A 31 -5.95 -2.37 1.55
N SER A 32 -5.64 -2.00 0.31
CA SER A 32 -5.39 -2.95 -0.78
C SER A 32 -4.01 -2.71 -1.38
N ASN A 33 -3.46 -3.73 -2.02
CA ASN A 33 -2.23 -3.62 -2.78
C ASN A 33 -2.22 -4.63 -3.92
N GLY A 34 -1.34 -4.41 -4.89
CA GLY A 34 -1.09 -5.37 -5.96
C GLY A 34 0.38 -5.37 -6.37
N PRO A 35 0.87 -6.46 -6.99
CA PRO A 35 2.21 -6.47 -7.56
C PRO A 35 2.30 -5.49 -8.73
N PRO A 36 3.43 -4.78 -8.89
CA PRO A 36 3.63 -3.92 -10.03
C PRO A 36 3.78 -4.74 -11.32
N GLN A 37 3.07 -4.34 -12.36
CA GLN A 37 3.35 -4.76 -13.73
C GLN A 37 4.54 -3.97 -14.27
N HIS A 38 4.51 -2.66 -14.04
CA HIS A 38 5.60 -1.73 -14.24
C HIS A 38 5.41 -0.56 -13.27
N ALA A 39 6.49 0.01 -12.78
CA ALA A 39 6.46 1.18 -11.92
C ALA A 39 7.75 1.99 -12.09
N SER A 40 7.60 3.31 -12.21
CA SER A 40 8.68 4.30 -12.10
C SER A 40 8.40 5.18 -10.90
N ILE A 41 9.41 5.40 -10.07
CA ILE A 41 9.34 6.23 -8.88
C ILE A 41 10.49 7.23 -8.96
N ASP A 42 10.15 8.49 -9.11
CA ASP A 42 11.10 9.59 -9.19
C ASP A 42 11.00 10.45 -7.93
N GLN A 43 12.14 10.70 -7.30
CA GLN A 43 12.19 11.60 -6.15
C GLN A 43 11.99 13.05 -6.62
N VAL A 44 11.07 13.74 -5.98
CA VAL A 44 10.77 15.17 -6.25
C VAL A 44 10.77 15.94 -4.95
N GLU A 45 10.66 17.27 -5.02
CA GLU A 45 10.61 18.09 -3.82
C GLU A 45 9.40 17.71 -2.93
N GLY A 46 9.67 17.38 -1.69
CA GLY A 46 8.66 17.00 -0.68
C GLY A 46 8.14 15.58 -0.77
N GLY A 47 8.56 14.76 -1.74
CA GLY A 47 8.05 13.39 -1.88
C GLY A 47 8.52 12.67 -3.13
N TYR A 48 7.60 11.96 -3.74
CA TYR A 48 7.85 11.15 -4.93
C TYR A 48 6.76 11.35 -5.98
N SER A 49 7.14 11.29 -7.24
CA SER A 49 6.23 11.17 -8.38
C SER A 49 6.19 9.72 -8.83
N ILE A 50 5.01 9.13 -8.90
CA ILE A 50 4.85 7.71 -9.23
C ILE A 50 4.02 7.55 -10.51
N THR A 51 4.55 6.75 -11.42
CA THR A 51 3.86 6.33 -12.64
C THR A 51 3.93 4.83 -12.74
N GLY A 52 2.81 4.16 -12.95
CA GLY A 52 2.81 2.71 -13.08
C GLY A 52 1.45 2.07 -13.10
N ARG A 53 1.49 0.74 -13.19
CA ARG A 53 0.31 -0.13 -13.11
C ARG A 53 0.58 -1.27 -12.14
N TRP A 54 -0.39 -1.51 -11.26
CA TRP A 54 -0.40 -2.59 -10.29
C TRP A 54 -1.61 -3.47 -10.53
N ASN A 55 -1.39 -4.79 -10.58
CA ASN A 55 -2.43 -5.75 -10.87
C ASN A 55 -2.85 -6.52 -9.61
N PHE A 56 -4.00 -7.18 -9.66
CA PHE A 56 -4.47 -8.08 -8.62
C PHE A 56 -4.63 -7.44 -7.24
N SER A 57 -5.09 -6.19 -7.20
CA SER A 57 -5.34 -5.48 -5.94
C SER A 57 -6.62 -6.01 -5.28
N SER A 58 -6.49 -7.10 -4.53
CA SER A 58 -7.62 -7.79 -3.89
C SER A 58 -8.32 -6.90 -2.87
N GLY A 59 -9.65 -6.89 -2.89
CA GLY A 59 -10.46 -6.05 -2.00
C GLY A 59 -10.54 -4.59 -2.41
N SER A 60 -10.06 -4.23 -3.60
CA SER A 60 -9.99 -2.84 -4.08
C SER A 60 -11.31 -2.07 -4.00
N ARG A 61 -12.44 -2.72 -4.27
CA ARG A 61 -13.77 -2.06 -4.17
C ARG A 61 -14.17 -1.64 -2.76
N HIS A 62 -13.51 -2.16 -1.75
CA HIS A 62 -13.79 -1.87 -0.34
C HIS A 62 -12.63 -1.14 0.33
N SER A 63 -11.51 -0.96 -0.37
CA SER A 63 -10.37 -0.27 0.18
C SER A 63 -10.60 1.22 0.27
N THR A 64 -10.07 1.83 1.31
CA THR A 64 -10.02 3.28 1.51
C THR A 64 -8.63 3.82 1.16
N TRP A 65 -7.65 2.93 1.19
CA TRP A 65 -6.27 3.21 0.86
C TRP A 65 -5.69 2.13 -0.05
N VAL A 66 -4.73 2.51 -0.88
CA VAL A 66 -4.02 1.58 -1.74
C VAL A 66 -2.51 1.76 -1.58
N VAL A 67 -1.80 0.63 -1.53
CA VAL A 67 -0.34 0.59 -1.42
C VAL A 67 0.25 0.20 -2.77
N ALA A 68 1.02 1.10 -3.35
CA ALA A 68 1.87 0.85 -4.50
C ALA A 68 3.27 0.47 -4.03
N ILE A 69 3.85 -0.54 -4.64
CA ILE A 69 5.22 -0.98 -4.37
C ILE A 69 6.01 -0.83 -5.67
N GLY A 70 7.20 -0.28 -5.58
CA GLY A 70 8.11 -0.15 -6.70
C GLY A 70 9.57 -0.13 -6.25
N ARG A 71 10.48 0.02 -7.19
CA ARG A 71 11.90 0.18 -6.89
C ARG A 71 12.32 1.63 -7.03
N HIS A 72 13.10 2.09 -6.05
CA HIS A 72 13.80 3.37 -6.12
C HIS A 72 15.28 3.11 -5.79
N GLY A 73 16.15 3.16 -6.81
CA GLY A 73 17.51 2.65 -6.66
C GLY A 73 17.51 1.17 -6.33
N ASP A 74 18.23 0.78 -5.29
CA ASP A 74 18.34 -0.61 -4.82
C ASP A 74 17.22 -1.00 -3.85
N ASP A 75 16.45 -0.05 -3.36
CA ASP A 75 15.43 -0.26 -2.36
C ASP A 75 14.05 -0.56 -2.97
N ALA A 76 13.29 -1.41 -2.28
CA ALA A 76 11.86 -1.54 -2.49
C ALA A 76 11.15 -0.46 -1.68
N LEU A 77 10.51 0.49 -2.36
CA LEU A 77 9.76 1.57 -1.77
C LEU A 77 8.27 1.27 -1.84
N SER A 78 7.60 1.41 -0.72
CA SER A 78 6.13 1.38 -0.62
C SER A 78 5.60 2.79 -0.46
N LEU A 79 4.53 3.09 -1.19
CA LEU A 79 3.84 4.37 -1.17
C LEU A 79 2.35 4.11 -0.94
N ILE A 80 1.72 4.88 -0.06
CA ILE A 80 0.30 4.73 0.23
C ILE A 80 -0.47 5.97 -0.23
N MET A 81 -1.60 5.74 -0.89
CA MET A 81 -2.47 6.76 -1.45
C MET A 81 -3.92 6.50 -1.06
N PRO A 82 -4.76 7.52 -0.90
CA PRO A 82 -6.21 7.35 -0.85
C PRO A 82 -6.74 6.60 -2.08
N HIS A 83 -7.80 5.83 -1.90
CA HIS A 83 -8.40 5.02 -2.96
C HIS A 83 -8.87 5.84 -4.16
N ASP A 84 -9.33 7.06 -3.95
CA ASP A 84 -9.85 7.98 -4.96
C ASP A 84 -8.76 8.79 -5.70
N GLU A 85 -7.51 8.70 -5.25
CA GLU A 85 -6.37 9.34 -5.92
C GLU A 85 -5.76 8.50 -7.04
N VAL A 86 -6.24 7.27 -7.26
CA VAL A 86 -5.72 6.36 -8.31
C VAL A 86 -6.79 6.04 -9.34
N GLU A 87 -6.37 5.71 -10.57
CA GLU A 87 -7.27 5.24 -11.61
C GLU A 87 -7.47 3.72 -11.50
N TRP A 88 -8.72 3.31 -11.25
CA TRP A 88 -9.08 1.90 -11.15
C TRP A 88 -9.51 1.34 -12.50
N ILE A 89 -8.97 0.16 -12.83
CA ILE A 89 -9.24 -0.54 -14.09
C ILE A 89 -10.03 -1.80 -13.79
N ASP A 90 -11.21 -1.94 -14.38
CA ASP A 90 -12.04 -3.15 -14.27
C ASP A 90 -11.44 -4.29 -15.11
N SER A 91 -10.37 -4.87 -14.59
CA SER A 91 -9.63 -5.97 -15.21
C SER A 91 -9.98 -7.35 -14.62
N TRP A 92 -10.89 -7.41 -13.62
CA TRP A 92 -11.16 -8.64 -12.87
C TRP A 92 -12.31 -9.46 -13.49
N GLN A 93 -12.09 -9.97 -14.71
CA GLN A 93 -13.03 -10.83 -15.43
C GLN A 93 -12.54 -12.27 -15.40
N VAL A 94 -12.82 -12.99 -14.30
CA VAL A 94 -12.29 -14.32 -14.02
C VAL A 94 -13.39 -15.37 -13.88
N GLY A 95 -13.05 -16.62 -14.19
CA GLY A 95 -13.96 -17.76 -14.04
C GLY A 95 -14.20 -18.18 -12.58
N GLY A 96 -13.25 -17.86 -11.67
CA GLY A 96 -13.32 -18.14 -10.24
C GLY A 96 -12.84 -16.96 -9.41
N LEU A 97 -13.02 -17.00 -8.07
CA LEU A 97 -12.58 -15.95 -7.14
C LEU A 97 -13.12 -14.54 -7.47
N ARG A 98 -14.25 -14.44 -8.13
CA ARG A 98 -14.88 -13.17 -8.52
C ARG A 98 -15.08 -12.22 -7.33
N GLY A 99 -15.44 -12.76 -6.18
CA GLY A 99 -15.68 -12.00 -4.95
C GLY A 99 -14.46 -11.34 -4.35
N THR A 100 -13.23 -11.65 -4.80
CA THR A 100 -12.03 -10.96 -4.34
C THR A 100 -11.91 -9.55 -4.91
N GLY A 101 -12.54 -9.28 -6.07
CA GLY A 101 -12.52 -7.97 -6.71
C GLY A 101 -11.10 -7.44 -6.87
N SER A 102 -10.20 -8.29 -7.46
CA SER A 102 -8.77 -7.98 -7.53
C SER A 102 -8.46 -7.12 -8.76
N PHE A 103 -9.02 -5.91 -8.78
CA PHE A 103 -8.85 -4.96 -9.89
C PHE A 103 -7.39 -4.49 -10.01
N SER A 104 -7.08 -3.90 -11.14
CA SER A 104 -5.82 -3.18 -11.34
C SER A 104 -6.01 -1.70 -11.06
N PHE A 105 -4.92 -1.00 -10.72
CA PHE A 105 -4.91 0.45 -10.66
C PHE A 105 -3.69 1.02 -11.35
N GLU A 106 -3.83 2.24 -11.80
CA GLU A 106 -2.77 3.01 -12.48
C GLU A 106 -2.60 4.38 -11.83
N THR A 107 -1.37 4.91 -11.97
CA THR A 107 -1.04 6.30 -11.67
C THR A 107 -0.22 6.87 -12.82
N ASN A 108 -0.33 8.18 -13.04
CA ASN A 108 0.44 8.90 -14.03
C ASN A 108 1.00 10.18 -13.40
N ALA A 109 2.32 10.21 -13.16
CA ALA A 109 3.01 11.30 -12.49
C ALA A 109 2.32 11.76 -11.19
N HIS A 110 1.73 10.82 -10.45
CA HIS A 110 1.01 11.12 -9.21
C HIS A 110 1.99 11.46 -8.09
N PHE A 111 1.77 12.57 -7.41
CA PHE A 111 2.61 13.00 -6.30
C PHE A 111 2.19 12.30 -5.00
N VAL A 112 3.16 11.67 -4.34
CA VAL A 112 2.99 11.08 -3.01
C VAL A 112 3.93 11.76 -2.03
N PRO A 113 3.43 12.40 -0.96
CA PRO A 113 4.26 13.04 0.04
C PRO A 113 5.21 12.04 0.71
N ALA A 114 6.43 12.48 1.06
CA ALA A 114 7.44 11.60 1.65
C ALA A 114 6.97 10.88 2.93
N HIS A 115 6.11 11.50 3.75
CA HIS A 115 5.58 10.88 4.97
C HIS A 115 4.64 9.69 4.71
N ARG A 116 4.08 9.57 3.49
CA ARG A 116 3.24 8.44 3.04
C ARG A 116 4.05 7.32 2.38
N THR A 117 5.36 7.28 2.64
CA THR A 117 6.25 6.28 2.05
C THR A 117 7.09 5.58 3.11
N TRP A 118 7.53 4.35 2.82
CA TRP A 118 8.51 3.63 3.65
C TRP A 118 9.31 2.66 2.80
N VAL A 119 10.53 2.34 3.28
CA VAL A 119 11.42 1.39 2.61
C VAL A 119 11.18 -0.01 3.16
N GLU A 120 10.90 -0.96 2.28
CA GLU A 120 10.63 -2.36 2.62
C GLU A 120 11.90 -3.21 2.67
N THR A 121 12.88 -2.82 3.46
CA THR A 121 14.10 -3.62 3.63
C THR A 121 13.94 -4.64 4.76
N LYS A 122 14.69 -5.74 4.68
CA LYS A 122 14.76 -6.74 5.76
C LYS A 122 15.27 -6.12 7.08
N ALA A 123 16.15 -5.12 7.00
CA ALA A 123 16.66 -4.43 8.17
C ALA A 123 15.58 -3.60 8.86
N VAL A 124 14.81 -2.83 8.11
CA VAL A 124 13.69 -2.03 8.64
C VAL A 124 12.64 -2.92 9.28
N ARG A 125 12.25 -4.01 8.62
CA ARG A 125 11.30 -4.99 9.16
C ARG A 125 11.83 -5.67 10.43
N ARG A 126 13.12 -5.98 10.50
CA ARG A 126 13.74 -6.58 11.68
C ARG A 126 13.83 -5.60 12.86
N GLU A 127 14.13 -4.34 12.61
CA GLU A 127 14.25 -3.32 13.64
C GLU A 127 12.88 -2.93 14.21
N LYS A 128 11.87 -2.79 13.36
CA LYS A 128 10.51 -2.43 13.77
C LYS A 128 9.59 -3.63 13.96
N GLY A 129 9.84 -4.73 13.25
CA GLY A 129 9.20 -6.05 13.30
C GLY A 129 7.75 -6.10 13.76
N PRO A 130 7.20 -7.29 13.96
CA PRO A 130 5.86 -7.44 14.53
C PRO A 130 5.77 -6.98 16.00
N GLU A 131 6.91 -6.65 16.61
CA GLU A 131 7.01 -6.04 17.94
C GLU A 131 6.97 -4.50 17.90
N GLY A 132 6.77 -3.89 16.74
CA GLY A 132 6.56 -2.45 16.60
C GLY A 132 5.44 -1.96 17.51
N GLN A 133 5.47 -0.69 17.89
CA GLN A 133 4.59 -0.13 18.92
C GLN A 133 3.10 -0.35 18.65
N TYR A 134 2.69 -0.51 17.39
CA TYR A 134 1.28 -0.71 17.00
C TYR A 134 0.86 -2.17 16.95
N THR A 135 1.80 -3.10 16.92
CA THR A 135 1.51 -4.54 16.93
C THR A 135 1.52 -5.14 18.34
N LYS A 136 2.07 -4.44 19.33
CA LYS A 136 2.04 -4.89 20.74
C LYS A 136 0.64 -4.98 21.34
N SER A 137 -0.32 -4.26 20.79
CA SER A 137 -1.71 -4.29 21.24
C SER A 137 -2.53 -5.45 20.65
N VAL A 138 -2.03 -6.09 19.59
CA VAL A 138 -2.68 -7.23 18.96
C VAL A 138 -2.07 -8.51 19.52
N ARG A 139 -2.49 -8.91 20.68
CA ARG A 139 -2.25 -10.27 21.19
C ARG A 139 -3.35 -11.16 20.61
N TRP A 140 -2.93 -12.13 19.80
CA TRP A 140 -3.78 -13.19 19.29
C TRP A 140 -4.08 -14.19 20.42
#